data_98f45b577830169c9682179e7304a6ac
#
_entry.id   98f45b577830169c9682179e7304a6ac
#
_cell.length_a   1.000
_cell.length_b   1.000
_cell.length_c   1.000
_cell.angle_alpha   90.00
_cell.angle_beta   90.00
_cell.angle_gamma   90.00
#
_symmetry.space_group_name_H-M   'P 1'
#
loop_
_entity.id
_entity.type
_entity.pdbx_description
1 polymer ?
#
loop_
_entity_poly.entity_id
_entity_poly.type
_entity_poly.pdbx_seq_one_letter_code
_entity_poly.pdbx_strand_id
1 'polypeptide(L)' 'MADEFLNQVHLARRWHISPRTLERWRWTGEGPAYVKIGGRVVYRLDDVKAYESGRRFESTVQSTALRVAP' A
#
# COMPACT_ATOMS: atom_id res chain seq x y z
N MET A 1 -14.38 -16.44 5.17
CA MET A 1 -14.04 -15.72 4.43
C MET A 1 -12.87 -15.99 3.70
N ALA A 2 -12.86 -15.92 2.57
CA ALA A 2 -11.74 -16.18 1.75
C ALA A 2 -10.80 -15.02 1.70
N ASP A 3 -9.57 -15.32 1.57
CA ASP A 3 -8.59 -14.28 1.39
C ASP A 3 -8.71 -13.76 -0.01
N GLU A 4 -8.53 -12.49 -0.17
CA GLU A 4 -8.50 -11.89 -1.48
C GLU A 4 -7.11 -11.37 -1.74
N PHE A 5 -6.70 -11.47 -3.00
CA PHE A 5 -5.38 -11.02 -3.39
C PHE A 5 -5.51 -10.01 -4.52
N LEU A 6 -4.62 -9.04 -4.51
CA LEU A 6 -4.56 -8.06 -5.57
C LEU A 6 -3.20 -8.18 -6.23
N ASN A 7 -3.15 -8.09 -7.53
CA ASN A 7 -1.84 -8.05 -8.17
C ASN A 7 -1.35 -6.60 -8.16
N GLN A 8 -0.13 -6.42 -8.63
CA GLN A 8 0.49 -5.10 -8.59
C GLN A 8 -0.32 -4.05 -9.35
N VAL A 9 -0.85 -4.42 -10.49
CA VAL A 9 -1.60 -3.47 -11.30
C VAL A 9 -2.90 -3.08 -10.61
N HIS A 10 -3.58 -4.05 -10.03
CA HIS A 10 -4.83 -3.76 -9.33
C HIS A 10 -4.60 -2.89 -8.11
N LEU A 11 -3.54 -3.16 -7.38
CA LEU A 11 -3.26 -2.36 -6.19
C LEU A 11 -2.87 -0.93 -6.59
N ALA A 12 -2.07 -0.80 -7.62
CA ALA A 12 -1.68 0.53 -8.08
C ALA A 12 -2.90 1.33 -8.51
N ARG A 13 -3.84 0.67 -9.17
CA ARG A 13 -5.05 1.33 -9.60
C ARG A 13 -5.90 1.76 -8.40
N ARG A 14 -5.98 0.91 -7.39
CA ARG A 14 -6.74 1.23 -6.19
C ARG A 14 -6.18 2.48 -5.52
N TRP A 15 -4.87 2.65 -5.54
CA TRP A 15 -4.23 3.77 -4.86
C TRP A 15 -3.87 4.91 -5.80
N HIS A 16 -4.21 4.78 -7.06
CA HIS A 16 -3.94 5.82 -8.06
C HIS A 16 -2.45 6.14 -8.15
N ILE A 17 -1.63 5.11 -8.13
CA ILE A 17 -0.19 5.28 -8.29
C ILE A 17 0.27 4.37 -9.40
N SER A 18 1.51 4.53 -9.79
CA SER A 18 2.09 3.73 -10.85
C SER A 18 2.47 2.35 -10.31
N PRO A 19 2.27 1.27 -11.09
CA PRO A 19 2.75 -0.03 -10.64
C PRO A 19 4.24 -0.04 -10.37
N ARG A 20 5.00 0.81 -11.06
CA ARG A 20 6.43 0.89 -10.85
C ARG A 20 6.75 1.40 -9.45
N THR A 21 5.88 2.23 -8.89
CA THR A 21 6.07 2.69 -7.53
C THR A 21 6.06 1.53 -6.55
N LEU A 22 5.13 0.58 -6.78
CA LEU A 22 5.07 -0.59 -5.92
C LEU A 22 6.31 -1.46 -6.08
N GLU A 23 6.82 -1.57 -7.29
CA GLU A 23 8.04 -2.33 -7.51
C GLU A 23 9.20 -1.70 -6.73
N ARG A 24 9.31 -0.41 -6.80
CA ARG A 24 10.39 0.27 -6.11
C ARG A 24 10.27 0.09 -4.61
N TRP A 25 9.04 0.15 -4.08
CA TRP A 25 8.84 -0.01 -2.66
C TRP A 25 9.27 -1.39 -2.18
N ARG A 26 9.06 -2.42 -2.99
CA ARG A 26 9.49 -3.74 -2.58
C ARG A 26 11.01 -3.80 -2.46
N TRP A 27 11.70 -3.07 -3.31
CA TRP A 27 13.15 -3.03 -3.25
C TRP A 27 13.65 -2.26 -2.04
N THR A 28 12.96 -1.21 -1.66
CA THR A 28 13.40 -0.37 -0.57
C THR A 28 12.82 -0.79 0.77
N GLY A 29 11.96 -1.79 0.77
CA GLY A 29 11.36 -2.24 2.03
C GLY A 29 10.17 -1.42 2.47
N GLU A 30 9.59 -0.67 1.54
CA GLU A 30 8.43 0.13 1.87
C GLU A 30 7.17 -0.51 1.33
N GLY A 31 6.03 0.06 1.70
CA GLY A 31 4.75 -0.42 1.21
C GLY A 31 4.20 -1.56 2.03
N PRO A 32 3.08 -2.12 1.62
CA PRO A 32 2.44 -3.17 2.38
C PRO A 32 3.16 -4.50 2.20
N ALA A 33 2.89 -5.42 3.09
CA ALA A 33 3.41 -6.76 2.97
C ALA A 33 2.90 -7.39 1.68
N TYR A 34 3.69 -8.28 1.11
CA TYR A 34 3.28 -8.96 -0.11
C TYR A 34 3.67 -10.42 -0.04
N VAL A 35 3.11 -11.20 -0.95
CA VAL A 35 3.37 -12.62 -1.03
C VAL A 35 3.82 -12.94 -2.43
N LYS A 36 4.83 -13.79 -2.55
CA LYS A 36 5.30 -14.19 -3.85
C LYS A 36 4.87 -15.62 -4.09
N ILE A 37 4.02 -15.84 -5.06
CA ILE A 37 3.48 -17.15 -5.36
C ILE A 37 3.71 -17.44 -6.82
N GLY A 38 4.42 -18.53 -7.10
CA GLY A 38 4.61 -18.93 -8.48
C GLY A 38 5.26 -17.87 -9.33
N GLY A 39 6.17 -17.11 -8.76
CA GLY A 39 6.83 -16.06 -9.52
C GLY A 39 6.03 -14.78 -9.64
N ARG A 40 4.83 -14.74 -9.06
CA ARG A 40 4.02 -13.56 -9.10
C ARG A 40 3.97 -12.92 -7.74
N VAL A 41 3.91 -11.61 -7.71
CA VAL A 41 3.77 -10.86 -6.46
C VAL A 41 2.30 -10.51 -6.32
N VAL A 42 1.72 -10.87 -5.19
CA VAL A 42 0.33 -10.51 -4.89
C VAL A 42 0.27 -9.92 -3.50
N TYR A 43 -0.73 -9.12 -3.26
CA TYR A 43 -0.92 -8.45 -1.99
C TYR A 43 -2.23 -8.93 -1.40
N ARG A 44 -2.21 -9.34 -0.13
CA ARG A 44 -3.44 -9.76 0.53
C ARG A 44 -4.26 -8.52 0.83
N LEU A 45 -5.54 -8.60 0.58
CA LEU A 45 -6.40 -7.45 0.81
C LEU A 45 -6.34 -6.99 2.26
N ASP A 46 -6.26 -7.91 3.20
CA ASP A 46 -6.17 -7.53 4.60
C ASP A 46 -4.91 -6.72 4.88
N ASP A 47 -3.79 -7.10 4.26
CA ASP A 47 -2.55 -6.36 4.43
C ASP A 47 -2.64 -4.98 3.79
N VAL A 48 -3.34 -4.89 2.67
CA VAL A 48 -3.54 -3.62 1.99
C VAL A 48 -4.37 -2.69 2.88
N LYS A 49 -5.42 -3.23 3.47
CA LYS A 49 -6.26 -2.42 4.34
C LYS A 49 -5.52 -1.97 5.59
N ALA A 50 -4.69 -2.84 6.13
CA ALA A 50 -3.92 -2.49 7.31
C ALA A 50 -2.93 -1.37 6.99
N TYR A 51 -2.32 -1.44 5.82
CA TYR A 51 -1.39 -0.41 5.41
C TYR A 51 -2.12 0.94 5.24
N GLU A 52 -3.28 0.88 4.61
CA GLU A 52 -4.07 2.10 4.41
C GLU A 52 -4.46 2.70 5.74
N SER A 53 -4.80 1.86 6.69
CA SER A 53 -5.23 2.34 7.98
C SER A 53 -4.10 3.07 8.69
N GLY A 54 -2.89 2.58 8.55
CA GLY A 54 -1.76 3.24 9.18
C GLY A 54 -1.33 4.51 8.49
N ARG A 55 -1.85 4.75 7.27
CA ARG A 55 -1.50 5.96 6.54
C ARG A 55 -2.64 6.95 6.47
N ARG A 56 -3.69 6.72 7.24
CA ARG A 56 -4.81 7.62 7.22
C ARG A 56 -4.50 8.82 8.08
N PHE A 57 -4.71 9.98 7.54
CA PHE A 57 -4.47 11.22 8.25
C PHE A 57 -5.77 11.99 8.42
N GLU A 58 -5.96 12.53 9.60
CA GLU A 58 -7.13 13.35 9.86
C GLU A 58 -6.74 14.75 9.45
N SER A 59 -7.47 15.31 8.56
CA SER A 59 -7.06 16.56 7.98
C SER A 59 -6.84 17.66 8.98
N THR A 60 -7.69 17.76 9.95
CA THR A 60 -7.53 18.88 10.83
C THR A 60 -6.29 18.75 11.64
N VAL A 61 -5.92 17.61 11.99
CA VAL A 61 -4.78 17.48 12.86
C VAL A 61 -3.52 17.63 12.11
N GLN A 62 -3.41 16.97 11.02
CA GLN A 62 -2.22 17.01 10.39
C GLN A 62 -1.94 18.22 9.74
N SER A 63 -2.89 18.91 9.33
CA SER A 63 -2.57 20.11 8.61
C SER A 63 -1.81 21.02 9.48
N THR A 64 -1.90 20.88 10.73
CA THR A 64 -1.14 21.74 11.50
C THR A 64 0.15 21.21 11.73
N ALA A 65 0.15 20.22 11.91
CA ALA A 65 1.40 19.73 12.23
C ALA A 65 2.24 19.66 11.11
N LEU A 66 1.92 19.81 10.88
CA LEU A 66 2.39 19.45 10.34
C LEU A 66 2.81 19.68 9.87
N ARG A 67 2.91 19.98 9.62
CA ARG A 67 3.14 19.89 9.12
C ARG A 67 3.75 19.54 9.09
N VAL A 68 4.19 19.44 9.11
CA VAL A 68 4.68 18.82 9.12
C VAL A 68 4.94 18.09 8.69
N ALA A 69 5.24 17.88 8.42
CA ALA A 69 5.48 17.13 8.02
C ALA A 69 5.68 16.70 7.47
N PRO A 70 5.87 16.35 7.10
CA PRO A 70 6.34 15.62 6.47
C PRO A 70 6.74 15.38 5.59
#